data_b240f70aa6c160c031209e442f5ba0b3
#
_entry.id   b240f70aa6c160c031209e442f5ba0b3
#
_cell.length_a   1.000
_cell.length_b   1.000
_cell.length_c   1.000
_cell.angle_alpha   90.00
_cell.angle_beta   90.00
_cell.angle_gamma   90.00
#
_symmetry.space_group_name_H-M   'P 1'
#
loop_
_entity.id
_entity.type
_entity.pdbx_description
1 polymer ?
#
loop_
_entity_poly.entity_id
_entity_poly.type
_entity_poly.pdbx_seq_one_letter_code
_entity_poly.pdbx_strand_id
1 'polypeptide(L)'
;MAPSPGSEPAASAGDRLQLFVARRGAPVPAADAVAVVLGIEGCPLEVAQRLVATIVDGDSRLEWDADGAVCLSSAGGGGSSPAIADVPLCIVDLETTGGSPGASRITEIGAVRVEGLVVVDRFSTLVDPGRPIPAHITGITGIDDSMVRGAPGIEIALRQFIDFAGSDVLVAHNAPFDLRFLNYERRRLMGDYFHNAWLDTLVLARRLLGPRVERHDLGTLADWAGATVTTRHRALADAEATAVVLARLVDLMADGRATPLDHAVALGQPGGGRMAHKIALAEDLPATTGVYLMRDAQGRVVHVGCAP
;
A
#
# COMPACT_ATOMS: atom_id res chain seq x y z
N MET A 1 10.12 33.62 23.20
CA MET A 1 9.90 32.24 23.69
C MET A 1 8.99 31.60 22.68
N ALA A 2 9.56 30.81 21.76
CA ALA A 2 8.83 30.11 20.72
C ALA A 2 8.14 28.87 21.32
N PRO A 3 6.93 28.50 20.88
CA PRO A 3 6.27 27.28 21.34
C PRO A 3 7.02 26.05 20.80
N SER A 4 7.20 25.06 21.68
CA SER A 4 7.79 23.76 21.37
C SER A 4 6.95 23.04 20.31
N PRO A 5 7.56 22.26 19.38
CA PRO A 5 6.82 21.46 18.41
C PRO A 5 5.99 20.41 19.15
N GLY A 6 4.69 20.41 18.89
CA GLY A 6 3.74 19.45 19.44
C GLY A 6 4.11 18.04 19.00
N SER A 7 4.23 17.14 19.96
CA SER A 7 4.29 15.69 19.71
C SER A 7 2.98 15.28 19.02
N GLU A 8 3.08 14.64 17.84
CA GLU A 8 1.94 13.95 17.23
C GLU A 8 1.31 13.00 18.26
N PRO A 9 -0.01 12.94 18.35
CA PRO A 9 -0.66 12.01 19.25
C PRO A 9 -0.31 10.57 18.83
N ALA A 10 0.28 9.80 19.72
CA ALA A 10 0.50 8.38 19.52
C ALA A 10 -0.85 7.72 19.14
N ALA A 11 -0.84 6.84 18.14
CA ALA A 11 -2.02 6.13 17.70
C ALA A 11 -2.80 5.55 18.90
N SER A 12 -4.10 5.82 18.96
CA SER A 12 -4.93 5.40 20.08
C SER A 12 -4.98 3.86 20.20
N ALA A 13 -5.38 3.35 21.36
CA ALA A 13 -5.60 1.91 21.52
C ALA A 13 -6.64 1.37 20.54
N GLY A 14 -7.68 2.16 20.26
CA GLY A 14 -8.71 1.85 19.26
C GLY A 14 -8.13 1.77 17.85
N ASP A 15 -7.28 2.72 17.44
CA ASP A 15 -6.64 2.71 16.11
C ASP A 15 -5.76 1.47 15.92
N ARG A 16 -4.97 1.11 16.94
CA ARG A 16 -4.14 -0.10 16.91
C ARG A 16 -4.96 -1.37 16.80
N LEU A 17 -6.06 -1.47 17.57
CA LEU A 17 -6.95 -2.62 17.56
C LEU A 17 -7.71 -2.73 16.22
N GLN A 18 -8.27 -1.63 15.75
CA GLN A 18 -8.95 -1.56 14.46
C GLN A 18 -8.02 -2.03 13.33
N LEU A 19 -6.79 -1.51 13.30
CA LEU A 19 -5.80 -1.90 12.30
C LEU A 19 -5.46 -3.39 12.38
N PHE A 20 -5.34 -3.93 13.58
CA PHE A 20 -5.05 -5.35 13.80
C PHE A 20 -6.21 -6.25 13.35
N VAL A 21 -7.47 -5.91 13.70
CA VAL A 21 -8.65 -6.63 13.26
C VAL A 21 -8.78 -6.57 11.73
N ALA A 22 -8.58 -5.39 11.14
CA ALA A 22 -8.61 -5.20 9.69
C ALA A 22 -7.55 -6.04 8.98
N ARG A 23 -6.32 -6.08 9.51
CA ARG A 23 -5.22 -6.91 8.96
C ARG A 23 -5.49 -8.39 9.05
N ARG A 24 -6.13 -8.85 10.13
CA ARG A 24 -6.44 -10.27 10.34
C ARG A 24 -7.59 -10.73 9.44
N GLY A 25 -8.47 -9.83 9.02
CA GLY A 25 -9.62 -10.13 8.17
C GLY A 25 -10.62 -11.12 8.80
N ALA A 26 -10.54 -11.30 10.12
CA ALA A 26 -11.38 -12.20 10.91
C ALA A 26 -11.53 -11.67 12.34
N PRO A 27 -12.57 -12.05 13.08
CA PRO A 27 -12.71 -11.70 14.48
C PRO A 27 -11.48 -12.06 15.30
N VAL A 28 -11.09 -11.18 16.22
CA VAL A 28 -9.89 -11.30 17.05
C VAL A 28 -10.29 -11.67 18.47
N PRO A 29 -9.86 -12.82 19.02
CA PRO A 29 -10.10 -13.15 20.42
C PRO A 29 -9.59 -12.03 21.35
N ALA A 30 -10.34 -11.76 22.43
CA ALA A 30 -10.01 -10.69 23.37
C ALA A 30 -8.58 -10.81 23.94
N ALA A 31 -8.08 -12.03 24.15
CA ALA A 31 -6.71 -12.26 24.63
C ALA A 31 -5.65 -11.79 23.61
N ASP A 32 -5.86 -12.05 22.31
CA ASP A 32 -4.98 -11.60 21.24
C ASP A 32 -5.04 -10.06 21.10
N ALA A 33 -6.23 -9.49 21.24
CA ALA A 33 -6.44 -8.04 21.21
C ALA A 33 -5.67 -7.34 22.34
N VAL A 34 -5.70 -7.89 23.56
CA VAL A 34 -4.94 -7.38 24.72
C VAL A 34 -3.43 -7.47 24.45
N ALA A 35 -2.96 -8.59 23.93
CA ALA A 35 -1.53 -8.77 23.64
C ALA A 35 -1.03 -7.71 22.65
N VAL A 36 -1.79 -7.44 21.59
CA VAL A 36 -1.41 -6.47 20.54
C VAL A 36 -1.52 -5.01 21.03
N VAL A 37 -2.59 -4.69 21.79
CA VAL A 37 -2.85 -3.28 22.16
C VAL A 37 -2.14 -2.88 23.44
N LEU A 38 -2.03 -3.79 24.41
CA LEU A 38 -1.49 -3.51 25.74
C LEU A 38 -0.16 -4.23 26.01
N GLY A 39 0.29 -5.12 25.11
CA GLY A 39 1.53 -5.89 25.30
C GLY A 39 1.43 -6.94 26.41
N ILE A 40 0.23 -7.39 26.80
CA ILE A 40 0.00 -8.33 27.89
C ILE A 40 -0.30 -9.72 27.29
N GLU A 41 0.67 -10.62 27.33
CA GLU A 41 0.51 -12.00 26.89
C GLU A 41 -0.09 -12.89 28.01
N GLY A 42 -0.82 -13.94 27.61
CA GLY A 42 -1.37 -14.92 28.57
C GLY A 42 -2.48 -14.38 29.47
N CYS A 43 -3.13 -13.28 29.09
CA CYS A 43 -4.21 -12.69 29.87
C CYS A 43 -5.42 -13.64 29.96
N PRO A 44 -5.97 -13.94 31.16
CA PRO A 44 -7.19 -14.73 31.30
C PRO A 44 -8.35 -14.09 30.53
N LEU A 45 -9.19 -14.92 29.87
CA LEU A 45 -10.22 -14.46 28.93
C LEU A 45 -11.15 -13.39 29.54
N GLU A 46 -11.63 -13.60 30.76
CA GLU A 46 -12.52 -12.64 31.43
C GLU A 46 -11.85 -11.28 31.70
N VAL A 47 -10.56 -11.29 32.00
CA VAL A 47 -9.78 -10.05 32.22
C VAL A 47 -9.50 -9.37 30.88
N ALA A 48 -9.14 -10.15 29.86
CA ALA A 48 -8.92 -9.65 28.51
C ALA A 48 -10.19 -8.99 27.93
N GLN A 49 -11.35 -9.63 28.09
CA GLN A 49 -12.64 -9.06 27.65
C GLN A 49 -12.93 -7.73 28.35
N ARG A 50 -12.70 -7.61 29.66
CA ARG A 50 -12.93 -6.34 30.38
C ARG A 50 -11.97 -5.23 29.94
N LEU A 51 -10.72 -5.55 29.68
CA LEU A 51 -9.72 -4.57 29.22
C LEU A 51 -10.06 -4.08 27.80
N VAL A 52 -10.45 -4.99 26.92
CA VAL A 52 -10.80 -4.67 25.55
C VAL A 52 -12.16 -3.98 25.45
N ALA A 53 -13.11 -4.31 26.33
CA ALA A 53 -14.44 -3.69 26.35
C ALA A 53 -14.36 -2.16 26.42
N THR A 54 -13.49 -1.61 27.23
CA THR A 54 -13.30 -0.14 27.32
C THR A 54 -12.87 0.47 25.99
N ILE A 55 -12.12 -0.28 25.17
CA ILE A 55 -11.66 0.17 23.86
C ILE A 55 -12.76 0.02 22.84
N VAL A 56 -13.44 -1.13 22.83
CA VAL A 56 -14.53 -1.45 21.89
C VAL A 56 -15.73 -0.55 22.12
N ASP A 57 -16.14 -0.37 23.39
CA ASP A 57 -17.27 0.50 23.75
C ASP A 57 -17.00 1.99 23.47
N GLY A 58 -15.74 2.37 23.45
CA GLY A 58 -15.29 3.74 23.14
C GLY A 58 -15.02 4.01 21.66
N ASP A 59 -15.06 3.00 20.79
CA ASP A 59 -14.72 3.11 19.38
C ASP A 59 -15.80 2.47 18.49
N SER A 60 -16.64 3.29 17.89
CA SER A 60 -17.76 2.85 17.04
C SER A 60 -17.37 2.00 15.82
N ARG A 61 -16.08 1.92 15.51
CA ARG A 61 -15.52 1.11 14.40
C ARG A 61 -15.34 -0.36 14.80
N LEU A 62 -15.48 -0.67 16.08
CA LEU A 62 -15.27 -2.00 16.65
C LEU A 62 -16.56 -2.52 17.29
N GLU A 63 -16.79 -3.82 17.22
CA GLU A 63 -17.90 -4.48 17.90
C GLU A 63 -17.50 -5.90 18.37
N TRP A 64 -18.29 -6.47 19.25
CA TRP A 64 -18.16 -7.86 19.66
C TRP A 64 -18.98 -8.75 18.75
N ASP A 65 -18.41 -9.84 18.28
CA ASP A 65 -19.21 -10.89 17.64
C ASP A 65 -19.95 -11.79 18.66
N ALA A 66 -20.72 -12.74 18.15
CA ALA A 66 -21.50 -13.66 18.98
C ALA A 66 -20.64 -14.59 19.88
N ASP A 67 -19.36 -14.77 19.52
CA ASP A 67 -18.42 -15.63 20.23
C ASP A 67 -17.52 -14.82 21.20
N GLY A 68 -17.74 -13.50 21.31
CA GLY A 68 -16.99 -12.61 22.20
C GLY A 68 -15.58 -12.29 21.68
N ALA A 69 -15.41 -12.34 20.38
CA ALA A 69 -14.22 -11.81 19.70
C ALA A 69 -14.49 -10.40 19.14
N VAL A 70 -13.42 -9.61 19.02
CA VAL A 70 -13.52 -8.26 18.47
C VAL A 70 -13.53 -8.32 16.95
N CYS A 71 -14.50 -7.70 16.31
CA CYS A 71 -14.57 -7.52 14.87
C CYS A 71 -14.73 -6.04 14.51
N LEU A 72 -14.56 -5.73 13.25
CA LEU A 72 -14.95 -4.40 12.75
C LEU A 72 -16.48 -4.30 12.82
N SER A 73 -16.97 -3.20 13.39
CA SER A 73 -18.40 -2.99 13.55
C SER A 73 -19.10 -2.93 12.20
N SER A 74 -20.07 -3.80 12.03
CA SER A 74 -21.03 -3.72 10.94
C SER A 74 -21.96 -2.49 11.08
N ALA A 75 -22.11 -1.96 12.30
CA ALA A 75 -22.93 -0.78 12.61
C ALA A 75 -22.11 0.53 12.61
N GLY A 76 -20.78 0.47 12.88
CA GLY A 76 -19.84 1.59 12.66
C GLY A 76 -19.48 1.75 11.18
N GLY A 77 -19.75 0.72 10.38
CA GLY A 77 -19.68 0.67 8.93
C GLY A 77 -21.02 0.87 8.23
N GLY A 78 -22.01 1.48 8.88
CA GLY A 78 -23.26 1.92 8.26
C GLY A 78 -23.12 3.19 7.41
N GLY A 79 -21.92 3.78 7.30
CA GLY A 79 -21.54 4.58 6.18
C GLY A 79 -20.90 3.65 5.16
N SER A 80 -21.52 3.41 4.01
CA SER A 80 -20.84 2.80 2.87
C SER A 80 -19.46 3.44 2.73
N SER A 81 -18.41 2.60 2.56
CA SER A 81 -17.08 3.11 2.23
C SER A 81 -17.23 4.20 1.18
N PRO A 82 -16.58 5.37 1.32
CA PRO A 82 -16.74 6.45 0.37
C PRO A 82 -16.46 5.92 -1.05
N ALA A 83 -17.10 6.50 -2.04
CA ALA A 83 -16.82 6.12 -3.41
C ALA A 83 -15.34 6.41 -3.74
N ILE A 84 -14.72 5.58 -4.57
CA ILE A 84 -13.32 5.77 -4.97
C ILE A 84 -13.08 7.15 -5.59
N ALA A 85 -14.09 7.72 -6.26
CA ALA A 85 -14.01 9.06 -6.82
C ALA A 85 -14.04 10.18 -5.77
N ASP A 86 -14.53 9.91 -4.57
CA ASP A 86 -14.70 10.90 -3.50
C ASP A 86 -13.50 10.97 -2.55
N VAL A 87 -12.50 10.13 -2.73
CA VAL A 87 -11.30 10.11 -1.89
C VAL A 87 -10.07 10.59 -2.65
N PRO A 88 -9.16 11.32 -1.97
CA PRO A 88 -7.88 11.68 -2.56
C PRO A 88 -7.02 10.43 -2.80
N LEU A 89 -6.42 10.37 -3.98
CA LEU A 89 -5.49 9.30 -4.36
C LEU A 89 -4.13 9.92 -4.67
N CYS A 90 -3.06 9.30 -4.19
CA CYS A 90 -1.69 9.63 -4.56
C CYS A 90 -1.15 8.53 -5.46
N ILE A 91 -1.01 8.82 -6.74
CA ILE A 91 -0.47 7.88 -7.73
C ILE A 91 1.02 8.10 -7.83
N VAL A 92 1.81 7.07 -7.58
CA VAL A 92 3.25 7.14 -7.49
C VAL A 92 3.91 6.16 -8.44
N ASP A 93 5.03 6.57 -8.99
CA ASP A 93 5.96 5.75 -9.75
C ASP A 93 7.40 6.07 -9.36
N LEU A 94 8.28 5.09 -9.42
CA LEU A 94 9.70 5.20 -9.02
C LEU A 94 10.62 4.76 -10.13
N GLU A 95 11.67 5.55 -10.37
CA GLU A 95 12.85 5.07 -11.10
C GLU A 95 13.95 4.66 -10.10
N THR A 96 14.64 3.59 -10.42
CA THR A 96 15.62 2.98 -9.51
C THR A 96 16.86 2.50 -10.24
N THR A 97 17.95 2.27 -9.50
CA THR A 97 19.19 1.68 -10.04
C THR A 97 19.09 0.16 -10.28
N GLY A 98 17.91 -0.45 -10.10
CA GLY A 98 17.66 -1.89 -10.28
C GLY A 98 16.48 -2.39 -9.47
N GLY A 99 16.21 -3.69 -9.47
CA GLY A 99 14.93 -4.30 -9.06
C GLY A 99 14.74 -4.59 -7.57
N SER A 100 15.75 -4.46 -6.72
CA SER A 100 15.66 -4.94 -5.32
C SER A 100 16.06 -3.86 -4.33
N PRO A 101 15.20 -3.48 -3.36
CA PRO A 101 15.55 -2.55 -2.30
C PRO A 101 16.80 -3.02 -1.52
N GLY A 102 17.59 -2.08 -1.03
CA GLY A 102 18.86 -2.36 -0.35
C GLY A 102 20.04 -2.56 -1.32
N ALA A 103 19.93 -3.45 -2.29
CA ALA A 103 20.90 -3.60 -3.37
C ALA A 103 20.81 -2.45 -4.39
N SER A 104 19.61 -1.97 -4.65
CA SER A 104 19.32 -0.84 -5.56
C SER A 104 18.82 0.38 -4.78
N ARG A 105 18.84 1.54 -5.43
CA ARG A 105 18.46 2.84 -4.86
C ARG A 105 17.46 3.54 -5.75
N ILE A 106 16.60 4.37 -5.17
CA ILE A 106 15.69 5.26 -5.89
C ILE A 106 16.51 6.36 -6.56
N THR A 107 16.20 6.68 -7.80
CA THR A 107 16.80 7.75 -8.61
C THR A 107 15.81 8.86 -9.00
N GLU A 108 14.50 8.55 -9.01
CA GLU A 108 13.44 9.53 -9.22
C GLU A 108 12.17 9.08 -8.44
N ILE A 109 11.44 10.04 -7.89
CA ILE A 109 10.10 9.83 -7.36
C ILE A 109 9.18 10.77 -8.13
N GLY A 110 8.19 10.21 -8.81
CA GLY A 110 7.13 10.95 -9.47
C GLY A 110 5.77 10.59 -8.87
N ALA A 111 4.96 11.59 -8.57
CA ALA A 111 3.61 11.33 -8.07
C ALA A 111 2.63 12.40 -8.52
N VAL A 112 1.36 12.02 -8.61
CA VAL A 112 0.26 12.94 -8.83
C VAL A 112 -0.82 12.74 -7.77
N ARG A 113 -1.38 13.85 -7.29
CA ARG A 113 -2.60 13.80 -6.49
C ARG A 113 -3.80 13.84 -7.42
N VAL A 114 -4.75 12.97 -7.15
CA VAL A 114 -5.96 12.80 -7.94
C VAL A 114 -7.17 12.97 -7.04
N GLU A 115 -8.08 13.87 -7.41
CA GLU A 115 -9.37 14.08 -6.78
C GLU A 115 -10.46 14.02 -7.85
N GLY A 116 -11.56 13.34 -7.56
CA GLY A 116 -12.62 13.14 -8.56
C GLY A 116 -12.14 12.39 -9.82
N LEU A 117 -11.06 11.61 -9.69
CA LEU A 117 -10.34 10.94 -10.79
C LEU A 117 -9.69 11.91 -11.79
N VAL A 118 -9.37 13.13 -11.35
CA VAL A 118 -8.66 14.15 -12.13
C VAL A 118 -7.38 14.54 -11.39
N VAL A 119 -6.28 14.69 -12.12
CA VAL A 119 -5.01 15.15 -11.55
C VAL A 119 -5.13 16.61 -11.11
N VAL A 120 -4.93 16.87 -9.82
CA VAL A 120 -5.01 18.20 -9.20
C VAL A 120 -3.66 18.74 -8.77
N ASP A 121 -2.69 17.89 -8.46
CA ASP A 121 -1.34 18.31 -8.04
C ASP A 121 -0.28 17.31 -8.49
N ARG A 122 0.98 17.74 -8.51
CA ARG A 122 2.13 17.00 -9.02
C ARG A 122 3.32 17.11 -8.12
N PHE A 123 4.01 16.02 -7.94
CA PHE A 123 5.30 15.94 -7.25
C PHE A 123 6.31 15.24 -8.13
N SER A 124 7.50 15.80 -8.26
CA SER A 124 8.60 15.14 -8.98
C SER A 124 9.92 15.57 -8.39
N THR A 125 10.79 14.61 -8.11
CA THR A 125 12.15 14.88 -7.67
C THR A 125 13.10 13.80 -8.15
N LEU A 126 14.23 14.21 -8.71
CA LEU A 126 15.39 13.32 -8.85
C LEU A 126 15.98 13.06 -7.47
N VAL A 127 16.61 11.92 -7.30
CA VAL A 127 17.25 11.50 -6.05
C VAL A 127 18.69 11.09 -6.33
N ASP A 128 19.64 11.66 -5.60
CA ASP A 128 21.03 11.18 -5.63
C ASP A 128 21.10 9.78 -4.97
N PRO A 129 21.36 8.71 -5.73
CA PRO A 129 21.43 7.35 -5.19
C PRO A 129 22.69 7.09 -4.35
N GLY A 130 23.64 8.04 -4.31
CA GLY A 130 24.94 7.90 -3.63
C GLY A 130 25.84 6.82 -4.23
N ARG A 131 25.57 6.40 -5.47
CA ARG A 131 26.33 5.39 -6.22
C ARG A 131 26.10 5.55 -7.72
N PRO A 132 27.02 5.05 -8.58
CA PRO A 132 26.84 5.09 -10.02
C PRO A 132 25.57 4.36 -10.47
N ILE A 133 24.87 4.94 -11.45
CA ILE A 133 23.72 4.32 -12.10
C ILE A 133 24.22 3.34 -13.17
N PRO A 134 23.81 2.06 -13.15
CA PRO A 134 24.23 1.10 -14.16
C PRO A 134 23.82 1.55 -15.57
N ALA A 135 24.71 1.42 -16.55
CA ALA A 135 24.48 1.89 -17.92
C ALA A 135 23.19 1.32 -18.56
N HIS A 136 22.84 0.07 -18.24
CA HIS A 136 21.60 -0.53 -18.75
C HIS A 136 20.35 0.13 -18.14
N ILE A 137 20.41 0.62 -16.89
CA ILE A 137 19.33 1.38 -16.26
C ILE A 137 19.22 2.77 -16.90
N THR A 138 20.35 3.46 -17.10
CA THR A 138 20.36 4.73 -17.85
C THR A 138 19.75 4.54 -19.24
N GLY A 139 20.02 3.42 -19.90
CA GLY A 139 19.42 3.10 -21.21
C GLY A 139 17.91 2.91 -21.17
N ILE A 140 17.32 2.55 -20.04
CA ILE A 140 15.88 2.37 -19.83
C ILE A 140 15.23 3.69 -19.40
N THR A 141 15.75 4.33 -18.35
CA THR A 141 15.12 5.48 -17.68
C THR A 141 15.53 6.82 -18.28
N GLY A 142 16.64 6.84 -19.02
CA GLY A 142 17.29 8.08 -19.48
C GLY A 142 17.94 8.87 -18.35
N ILE A 143 17.92 8.38 -17.10
CA ILE A 143 18.54 9.06 -15.96
C ILE A 143 20.00 8.60 -15.86
N ASP A 144 20.92 9.55 -15.86
CA ASP A 144 22.35 9.32 -15.70
C ASP A 144 22.93 10.00 -14.45
N ASP A 145 24.19 9.68 -14.14
CA ASP A 145 24.88 10.23 -12.97
C ASP A 145 25.00 11.76 -12.98
N SER A 146 24.97 12.39 -14.15
CA SER A 146 25.07 13.86 -14.26
C SER A 146 23.75 14.52 -13.85
N MET A 147 22.62 13.89 -14.12
CA MET A 147 21.30 14.38 -13.80
C MET A 147 21.00 14.33 -12.30
N VAL A 148 21.47 13.29 -11.62
CA VAL A 148 21.23 13.11 -10.17
C VAL A 148 22.27 13.82 -9.31
N ARG A 149 23.35 14.32 -9.91
CA ARG A 149 24.40 15.06 -9.20
C ARG A 149 23.87 16.37 -8.66
N GLY A 150 23.85 16.50 -7.33
CA GLY A 150 23.29 17.67 -6.63
C GLY A 150 21.78 17.59 -6.39
N ALA A 151 21.13 16.52 -6.83
CA ALA A 151 19.76 16.21 -6.41
C ALA A 151 19.72 15.91 -4.89
N PRO A 152 18.57 16.05 -4.23
CA PRO A 152 18.44 15.70 -2.82
C PRO A 152 18.72 14.20 -2.62
N GLY A 153 19.35 13.87 -1.48
CA GLY A 153 19.44 12.48 -1.06
C GLY A 153 18.07 11.93 -0.65
N ILE A 154 17.99 10.60 -0.60
CA ILE A 154 16.70 9.88 -0.35
C ILE A 154 15.98 10.34 0.93
N GLU A 155 16.68 10.74 1.99
CA GLU A 155 16.03 11.20 3.21
C GLU A 155 15.18 12.46 2.98
N ILE A 156 15.70 13.43 2.23
CA ILE A 156 14.98 14.68 1.90
C ILE A 156 13.84 14.38 0.93
N ALA A 157 14.12 13.65 -0.14
CA ALA A 157 13.14 13.31 -1.16
C ALA A 157 11.96 12.51 -0.59
N LEU A 158 12.26 11.54 0.30
CA LEU A 158 11.23 10.72 0.93
C LEU A 158 10.35 11.54 1.89
N ARG A 159 10.92 12.47 2.68
CA ARG A 159 10.14 13.37 3.55
C ARG A 159 9.18 14.22 2.72
N GLN A 160 9.68 14.83 1.64
CA GLN A 160 8.85 15.62 0.72
C GLN A 160 7.73 14.78 0.09
N PHE A 161 8.03 13.52 -0.30
CA PHE A 161 7.01 12.61 -0.81
C PHE A 161 5.97 12.23 0.25
N ILE A 162 6.40 11.96 1.50
CA ILE A 162 5.48 11.67 2.62
C ILE A 162 4.54 12.87 2.87
N ASP A 163 5.09 14.09 2.88
CA ASP A 163 4.29 15.30 3.05
C ASP A 163 3.29 15.48 1.88
N PHE A 164 3.72 15.16 0.66
CA PHE A 164 2.84 15.20 -0.52
C PHE A 164 1.77 14.13 -0.46
N ALA A 165 2.11 12.88 -0.16
CA ALA A 165 1.17 11.76 -0.13
C ALA A 165 0.18 11.83 1.04
N GLY A 166 0.59 12.39 2.18
CA GLY A 166 -0.26 12.49 3.38
C GLY A 166 -0.92 11.16 3.73
N SER A 167 -2.24 11.19 3.90
CA SER A 167 -3.09 10.02 4.16
C SER A 167 -3.80 9.47 2.92
N ASP A 168 -3.50 9.99 1.73
CA ASP A 168 -4.15 9.60 0.48
C ASP A 168 -3.94 8.10 0.19
N VAL A 169 -4.86 7.50 -0.55
CA VAL A 169 -4.70 6.11 -1.02
C VAL A 169 -3.56 6.05 -2.03
N LEU A 170 -2.54 5.24 -1.76
CA LEU A 170 -1.42 5.04 -2.68
C LEU A 170 -1.85 4.17 -3.86
N VAL A 171 -1.56 4.62 -5.05
CA VAL A 171 -1.82 3.85 -6.27
C VAL A 171 -0.54 3.76 -7.10
N ALA A 172 -0.25 2.60 -7.66
CA ALA A 172 0.85 2.44 -8.61
C ALA A 172 0.53 1.36 -9.64
N HIS A 173 1.29 1.31 -10.71
CA HIS A 173 1.23 0.22 -11.69
C HIS A 173 2.27 -0.84 -11.36
N ASN A 174 1.86 -1.99 -10.83
CA ASN A 174 2.69 -2.98 -10.14
C ASN A 174 3.15 -2.47 -8.76
N ALA A 175 2.18 -1.96 -7.99
CA ALA A 175 2.38 -1.31 -6.69
C ALA A 175 3.32 -2.05 -5.70
N PRO A 176 3.40 -3.39 -5.65
CA PRO A 176 4.38 -4.07 -4.82
C PRO A 176 5.83 -3.69 -5.10
N PHE A 177 6.18 -3.26 -6.32
CA PHE A 177 7.52 -2.79 -6.64
C PHE A 177 7.83 -1.47 -5.92
N ASP A 178 7.00 -0.46 -6.14
CA ASP A 178 7.19 0.88 -5.57
C ASP A 178 7.10 0.88 -4.06
N LEU A 179 6.08 0.21 -3.52
CA LEU A 179 5.86 0.12 -2.08
C LEU A 179 7.01 -0.59 -1.34
N ARG A 180 7.66 -1.59 -1.95
CA ARG A 180 8.84 -2.23 -1.34
C ARG A 180 10.00 -1.26 -1.21
N PHE A 181 10.26 -0.42 -2.24
CA PHE A 181 11.31 0.58 -2.17
C PHE A 181 10.98 1.68 -1.17
N LEU A 182 9.78 2.24 -1.22
CA LEU A 182 9.32 3.28 -0.31
C LEU A 182 9.34 2.80 1.15
N ASN A 183 8.82 1.60 1.42
CA ASN A 183 8.80 1.01 2.76
C ASN A 183 10.20 0.66 3.25
N TYR A 184 11.09 0.16 2.38
CA TYR A 184 12.48 -0.09 2.75
C TYR A 184 13.18 1.18 3.23
N GLU A 185 13.03 2.28 2.49
CA GLU A 185 13.67 3.55 2.84
C GLU A 185 13.00 4.21 4.06
N ARG A 186 11.66 4.17 4.18
CA ARG A 186 10.94 4.69 5.34
C ARG A 186 11.31 3.94 6.60
N ARG A 187 11.37 2.60 6.55
CA ARG A 187 11.82 1.79 7.69
C ARG A 187 13.25 2.11 8.10
N ARG A 188 14.15 2.20 7.12
CA ARG A 188 15.57 2.46 7.36
C ARG A 188 15.83 3.84 7.98
N LEU A 189 15.08 4.86 7.55
CA LEU A 189 15.29 6.26 7.95
C LEU A 189 14.46 6.67 9.16
N MET A 190 13.27 6.12 9.31
CA MET A 190 12.26 6.57 10.30
C MET A 190 11.78 5.45 11.24
N GLY A 191 12.16 4.19 10.98
CA GLY A 191 11.71 3.05 11.80
C GLY A 191 10.25 2.64 11.58
N ASP A 192 9.60 3.12 10.51
CA ASP A 192 8.17 2.98 10.25
C ASP A 192 7.89 2.60 8.79
N TYR A 193 6.63 2.27 8.48
CA TYR A 193 6.14 1.90 7.14
C TYR A 193 5.04 2.85 6.68
N PHE A 194 4.71 2.82 5.38
CA PHE A 194 3.50 3.45 4.88
C PHE A 194 2.28 2.64 5.32
N HIS A 195 1.35 3.32 6.00
CA HIS A 195 0.08 2.74 6.48
C HIS A 195 -1.10 3.08 5.58
N ASN A 196 -0.86 3.83 4.52
CA ASN A 196 -1.88 4.20 3.54
C ASN A 196 -2.53 2.94 2.94
N ALA A 197 -3.83 2.97 2.72
CA ALA A 197 -4.46 2.00 1.83
C ALA A 197 -3.80 2.10 0.45
N TRP A 198 -3.73 1.00 -0.28
CA TRP A 198 -3.10 1.01 -1.59
C TRP A 198 -3.83 0.14 -2.61
N LEU A 199 -3.65 0.47 -3.88
CA LEU A 199 -4.29 -0.17 -5.03
C LEU A 199 -3.29 -0.34 -6.16
N ASP A 200 -3.34 -1.49 -6.86
CA ASP A 200 -2.48 -1.83 -7.97
C ASP A 200 -3.28 -1.82 -9.29
N THR A 201 -2.98 -0.90 -10.18
CA THR A 201 -3.65 -0.80 -11.48
C THR A 201 -3.34 -1.97 -12.40
N LEU A 202 -2.18 -2.65 -12.25
CA LEU A 202 -1.85 -3.87 -12.99
C LEU A 202 -2.79 -5.01 -12.60
N VAL A 203 -3.06 -5.18 -11.31
CA VAL A 203 -4.00 -6.20 -10.80
C VAL A 203 -5.42 -5.88 -11.25
N LEU A 204 -5.85 -4.62 -11.14
CA LEU A 204 -7.15 -4.18 -11.64
C LEU A 204 -7.32 -4.45 -13.13
N ALA A 205 -6.33 -4.04 -13.95
CA ALA A 205 -6.38 -4.24 -15.40
C ALA A 205 -6.50 -5.73 -15.75
N ARG A 206 -5.73 -6.60 -15.12
CA ARG A 206 -5.81 -8.05 -15.34
C ARG A 206 -7.19 -8.61 -15.01
N ARG A 207 -7.85 -8.10 -13.97
CA ARG A 207 -9.19 -8.55 -13.57
C ARG A 207 -10.30 -8.02 -14.44
N LEU A 208 -10.24 -6.74 -14.79
CA LEU A 208 -11.31 -6.06 -15.52
C LEU A 208 -11.21 -6.27 -17.03
N LEU A 209 -10.00 -6.31 -17.58
CA LEU A 209 -9.76 -6.43 -19.01
C LEU A 209 -9.49 -7.87 -19.45
N GLY A 210 -8.75 -8.65 -18.65
CA GLY A 210 -8.37 -10.01 -19.03
C GLY A 210 -7.73 -10.05 -20.42
N PRO A 211 -8.23 -10.89 -21.35
CA PRO A 211 -7.68 -11.03 -22.71
C PRO A 211 -8.09 -9.90 -23.68
N ARG A 212 -8.81 -8.85 -23.23
CA ARG A 212 -9.24 -7.74 -24.09
C ARG A 212 -8.07 -6.84 -24.53
N VAL A 213 -6.95 -6.93 -23.85
CA VAL A 213 -5.69 -6.26 -24.18
C VAL A 213 -4.60 -7.30 -24.32
N GLU A 214 -3.66 -7.07 -25.24
CA GLU A 214 -2.59 -8.02 -25.53
C GLU A 214 -1.63 -8.15 -24.32
N ARG A 215 -1.32 -7.03 -23.68
CA ARG A 215 -0.42 -6.95 -22.54
C ARG A 215 -0.98 -5.99 -21.50
N HIS A 216 -0.55 -6.17 -20.24
CA HIS A 216 -0.99 -5.32 -19.14
C HIS A 216 0.14 -4.43 -18.62
N ASP A 217 1.20 -4.20 -19.41
CA ASP A 217 2.20 -3.17 -19.07
C ASP A 217 1.60 -1.77 -19.23
N LEU A 218 2.17 -0.81 -18.51
CA LEU A 218 1.65 0.56 -18.47
C LEU A 218 1.52 1.19 -19.86
N GLY A 219 2.48 0.92 -20.77
CA GLY A 219 2.43 1.45 -22.10
C GLY A 219 1.21 0.98 -22.89
N THR A 220 0.96 -0.35 -22.90
CA THR A 220 -0.22 -0.93 -23.58
C THR A 220 -1.53 -0.41 -22.97
N LEU A 221 -1.57 -0.27 -21.64
CA LEU A 221 -2.77 0.23 -20.96
C LEU A 221 -2.96 1.73 -21.15
N ALA A 222 -1.89 2.52 -21.22
CA ALA A 222 -1.95 3.94 -21.53
C ALA A 222 -2.53 4.18 -22.94
N ASP A 223 -2.06 3.43 -23.94
CA ASP A 223 -2.59 3.47 -25.30
C ASP A 223 -4.09 3.08 -25.33
N TRP A 224 -4.45 2.00 -24.61
CA TRP A 224 -5.85 1.58 -24.46
C TRP A 224 -6.73 2.64 -23.79
N ALA A 225 -6.21 3.32 -22.75
CA ALA A 225 -6.94 4.34 -22.03
C ALA A 225 -6.99 5.70 -22.76
N GLY A 226 -6.21 5.86 -23.84
CA GLY A 226 -6.10 7.12 -24.58
C GLY A 226 -5.20 8.15 -23.90
N ALA A 227 -4.28 7.71 -23.06
CA ALA A 227 -3.31 8.59 -22.41
C ALA A 227 -2.26 9.08 -23.43
N THR A 228 -1.99 10.38 -23.43
CA THR A 228 -0.89 10.95 -24.21
C THR A 228 0.39 10.88 -23.38
N VAL A 229 1.17 9.81 -23.55
CA VAL A 229 2.46 9.67 -22.86
C VAL A 229 3.56 10.28 -23.73
N THR A 230 4.12 11.42 -23.31
CA THR A 230 5.18 12.13 -24.04
C THR A 230 6.57 11.57 -23.78
N THR A 231 6.79 10.96 -22.62
CA THR A 231 8.10 10.41 -22.21
C THR A 231 7.87 9.19 -21.35
N ARG A 232 8.26 8.01 -21.79
CA ARG A 232 8.22 6.76 -20.99
C ARG A 232 9.45 6.68 -20.10
N HIS A 233 9.32 5.93 -19.00
CA HIS A 233 10.40 5.73 -18.02
C HIS A 233 10.89 7.04 -17.40
N ARG A 234 9.95 7.92 -17.07
CA ARG A 234 10.11 9.06 -16.21
C ARG A 234 8.97 9.02 -15.20
N ALA A 235 9.34 8.95 -13.93
CA ALA A 235 8.42 8.64 -12.86
C ALA A 235 7.15 9.51 -12.85
N LEU A 236 7.26 10.83 -13.08
CA LEU A 236 6.08 11.70 -13.14
C LEU A 236 5.17 11.37 -14.34
N ALA A 237 5.75 11.15 -15.51
CA ALA A 237 4.97 10.85 -16.73
C ALA A 237 4.25 9.50 -16.61
N ASP A 238 4.90 8.51 -15.97
CA ASP A 238 4.32 7.19 -15.75
C ASP A 238 3.24 7.23 -14.64
N ALA A 239 3.38 8.08 -13.62
CA ALA A 239 2.32 8.36 -12.65
C ALA A 239 1.11 9.05 -13.30
N GLU A 240 1.32 10.03 -14.20
CA GLU A 240 0.23 10.67 -14.97
C GLU A 240 -0.49 9.69 -15.88
N ALA A 241 0.26 8.84 -16.59
CA ALA A 241 -0.33 7.77 -17.41
C ALA A 241 -1.15 6.79 -16.56
N THR A 242 -0.62 6.42 -15.40
CA THR A 242 -1.32 5.53 -14.45
C THR A 242 -2.61 6.18 -13.95
N ALA A 243 -2.67 7.51 -13.76
CA ALA A 243 -3.90 8.21 -13.39
C ALA A 243 -5.00 8.08 -14.48
N VAL A 244 -4.64 8.23 -15.75
CA VAL A 244 -5.59 8.06 -16.86
C VAL A 244 -6.05 6.61 -16.96
N VAL A 245 -5.13 5.65 -16.82
CA VAL A 245 -5.46 4.21 -16.80
C VAL A 245 -6.40 3.89 -15.64
N LEU A 246 -6.12 4.39 -14.44
CA LEU A 246 -6.98 4.17 -13.27
C LEU A 246 -8.38 4.70 -13.51
N ALA A 247 -8.53 5.95 -13.97
CA ALA A 247 -9.84 6.55 -14.25
C ALA A 247 -10.64 5.68 -15.22
N ARG A 248 -9.99 5.18 -16.28
CA ARG A 248 -10.62 4.32 -17.26
C ARG A 248 -10.98 2.94 -16.72
N LEU A 249 -10.15 2.37 -15.82
CA LEU A 249 -10.45 1.09 -15.14
C LEU A 249 -11.63 1.24 -14.19
N VAL A 250 -11.70 2.35 -13.46
CA VAL A 250 -12.83 2.65 -12.56
C VAL A 250 -14.15 2.73 -13.33
N ASP A 251 -14.17 3.35 -14.51
CA ASP A 251 -15.36 3.42 -15.36
C ASP A 251 -15.86 2.03 -15.83
N LEU A 252 -15.01 0.98 -15.75
CA LEU A 252 -15.38 -0.40 -16.06
C LEU A 252 -15.90 -1.20 -14.85
N MET A 253 -15.78 -0.67 -13.64
CA MET A 253 -16.33 -1.33 -12.46
C MET A 253 -17.86 -1.29 -12.49
N ALA A 254 -18.51 -2.24 -11.82
CA ALA A 254 -19.98 -2.37 -11.83
C ALA A 254 -20.68 -1.07 -11.40
N ASP A 255 -20.15 -0.39 -10.38
CA ASP A 255 -20.70 0.87 -9.86
C ASP A 255 -19.92 2.09 -10.40
N GLY A 256 -18.97 1.87 -11.33
CA GLY A 256 -18.15 2.91 -11.90
C GLY A 256 -17.49 3.77 -10.83
N ARG A 257 -17.62 5.10 -10.95
CA ARG A 257 -17.06 6.07 -9.99
C ARG A 257 -17.65 5.99 -8.59
N ALA A 258 -18.85 5.43 -8.44
CA ALA A 258 -19.53 5.22 -7.18
C ALA A 258 -19.08 3.92 -6.47
N THR A 259 -18.16 3.15 -7.07
CA THR A 259 -17.61 1.94 -6.44
C THR A 259 -17.03 2.29 -5.07
N PRO A 260 -17.45 1.60 -3.99
CA PRO A 260 -16.87 1.79 -2.66
C PRO A 260 -15.36 1.56 -2.68
N LEU A 261 -14.61 2.42 -1.98
CA LEU A 261 -13.15 2.38 -1.95
C LEU A 261 -12.60 1.02 -1.50
N ASP A 262 -13.19 0.45 -0.44
CA ASP A 262 -12.79 -0.87 0.07
C ASP A 262 -12.97 -1.97 -0.98
N HIS A 263 -14.03 -1.91 -1.79
CA HIS A 263 -14.24 -2.82 -2.91
C HIS A 263 -13.18 -2.59 -4.01
N ALA A 264 -12.91 -1.33 -4.38
CA ALA A 264 -11.88 -1.01 -5.37
C ALA A 264 -10.48 -1.47 -4.91
N VAL A 265 -10.15 -1.23 -3.62
CA VAL A 265 -8.89 -1.69 -3.00
C VAL A 265 -8.81 -3.22 -3.01
N ALA A 266 -9.87 -3.92 -2.62
CA ALA A 266 -9.91 -5.39 -2.67
C ALA A 266 -9.74 -5.94 -4.08
N LEU A 267 -10.30 -5.28 -5.10
CA LEU A 267 -10.08 -5.63 -6.51
C LEU A 267 -8.66 -5.32 -6.99
N GLY A 268 -8.04 -4.28 -6.49
CA GLY A 268 -6.70 -3.83 -6.87
C GLY A 268 -5.56 -4.47 -6.07
N GLN A 269 -5.82 -5.42 -5.18
CA GLN A 269 -4.76 -6.09 -4.42
C GLN A 269 -4.52 -7.54 -4.89
N PRO A 270 -3.27 -8.03 -4.88
CA PRO A 270 -2.97 -9.42 -5.16
C PRO A 270 -3.73 -10.34 -4.21
N GLY A 271 -4.45 -11.33 -4.76
CA GLY A 271 -5.19 -12.31 -3.96
C GLY A 271 -6.66 -11.95 -3.66
N GLY A 272 -7.11 -10.75 -4.02
CA GLY A 272 -8.53 -10.33 -3.97
C GLY A 272 -9.27 -10.73 -2.70
N GLY A 273 -9.27 -9.91 -1.68
CA GLY A 273 -10.12 -10.00 -0.49
C GLY A 273 -10.01 -11.24 0.39
N ARG A 274 -9.85 -12.43 -0.19
CA ARG A 274 -9.77 -13.69 0.58
C ARG A 274 -8.36 -14.16 0.93
N MET A 275 -7.31 -13.53 0.42
CA MET A 275 -5.93 -14.02 0.55
C MET A 275 -4.93 -12.97 1.07
N ALA A 276 -5.33 -11.74 1.34
CA ALA A 276 -4.44 -10.70 1.88
C ALA A 276 -3.81 -11.13 3.22
N HIS A 277 -4.52 -11.91 4.06
CA HIS A 277 -3.98 -12.48 5.29
C HIS A 277 -2.83 -13.48 5.06
N LYS A 278 -2.68 -14.01 3.85
CA LYS A 278 -1.56 -14.94 3.54
C LYS A 278 -0.26 -14.23 3.20
N ILE A 279 -0.30 -12.95 2.85
CA ILE A 279 0.90 -12.14 2.64
C ILE A 279 1.58 -11.87 3.98
N ALA A 280 0.81 -11.63 5.04
CA ALA A 280 1.35 -11.49 6.40
C ALA A 280 2.06 -12.77 6.89
N LEU A 281 1.65 -13.96 6.43
CA LEU A 281 2.35 -15.21 6.73
C LEU A 281 3.73 -15.32 6.06
N ALA A 282 4.01 -14.51 5.04
CA ALA A 282 5.31 -14.47 4.37
C ALA A 282 6.27 -13.43 4.99
N GLU A 283 5.76 -12.47 5.74
CA GLU A 283 6.57 -11.43 6.40
C GLU A 283 7.40 -11.98 7.56
N ASP A 284 6.92 -13.07 8.21
CA ASP A 284 7.62 -13.76 9.31
C ASP A 284 8.52 -14.92 8.84
N LEU A 285 8.66 -15.12 7.53
CA LEU A 285 9.56 -16.17 7.03
C LEU A 285 11.01 -15.74 7.26
N PRO A 286 11.85 -16.67 7.81
CA PRO A 286 13.27 -16.38 7.99
C PRO A 286 13.91 -16.07 6.64
N ALA A 287 14.76 -15.03 6.58
CA ALA A 287 15.55 -14.68 5.40
C ALA A 287 16.72 -15.66 5.18
N THR A 288 16.43 -16.97 5.23
CA THR A 288 17.40 -18.05 5.05
C THR A 288 16.88 -19.03 4.01
N THR A 289 17.80 -19.63 3.28
CA THR A 289 17.47 -20.71 2.33
C THR A 289 16.65 -21.81 3.03
N GLY A 290 15.49 -22.14 2.47
CA GLY A 290 14.61 -23.13 3.07
C GLY A 290 13.51 -23.61 2.13
N VAL A 291 12.77 -24.62 2.60
CA VAL A 291 11.58 -25.13 1.93
C VAL A 291 10.36 -24.69 2.72
N TYR A 292 9.36 -24.11 2.04
CA TYR A 292 8.09 -23.77 2.63
C TYR A 292 6.96 -24.65 2.11
N LEU A 293 6.02 -24.95 2.99
CA LEU A 293 4.85 -25.77 2.70
C LEU A 293 3.58 -24.94 2.91
N MET A 294 2.77 -24.77 1.86
CA MET A 294 1.42 -24.20 2.02
C MET A 294 0.44 -25.32 2.27
N ARG A 295 -0.42 -25.17 3.28
CA ARG A 295 -1.46 -26.12 3.65
C ARG A 295 -2.84 -25.50 3.52
N ASP A 296 -3.83 -26.30 3.13
CA ASP A 296 -5.23 -25.87 3.19
C ASP A 296 -5.77 -25.91 4.65
N ALA A 297 -7.03 -25.49 4.81
CA ALA A 297 -7.69 -25.47 6.11
C ALA A 297 -7.84 -26.88 6.75
N GLN A 298 -7.67 -27.95 5.96
CA GLN A 298 -7.70 -29.34 6.40
C GLN A 298 -6.28 -29.88 6.66
N GLY A 299 -5.24 -29.02 6.58
CA GLY A 299 -3.84 -29.37 6.82
C GLY A 299 -3.14 -30.09 5.65
N ARG A 300 -3.79 -30.26 4.49
CA ARG A 300 -3.19 -30.90 3.32
C ARG A 300 -2.23 -29.93 2.65
N VAL A 301 -1.07 -30.43 2.25
CA VAL A 301 -0.08 -29.64 1.50
C VAL A 301 -0.62 -29.36 0.10
N VAL A 302 -0.81 -28.10 -0.22
CA VAL A 302 -1.30 -27.63 -1.53
C VAL A 302 -0.19 -27.03 -2.39
N HIS A 303 0.93 -26.63 -1.77
CA HIS A 303 2.09 -26.13 -2.48
C HIS A 303 3.37 -26.36 -1.68
N VAL A 304 4.46 -26.65 -2.39
CA VAL A 304 5.82 -26.75 -1.85
C VAL A 304 6.70 -25.82 -2.66
N GLY A 305 7.41 -24.91 -2.02
CA GLY A 305 8.35 -24.03 -2.69
C GLY A 305 9.68 -23.96 -1.95
N CYS A 306 10.72 -23.56 -2.67
CA CYS A 306 12.03 -23.27 -2.10
C CYS A 306 12.26 -21.77 -2.12
N ALA A 307 12.73 -21.22 -1.01
CA ALA A 307 13.27 -19.87 -0.94
C ALA A 307 14.81 -19.97 -1.05
N PRO A 308 15.45 -19.15 -1.91
CA PRO A 308 16.90 -19.13 -2.07
C PRO A 308 17.62 -18.55 -0.85
#